data_2d4dd7e177b4138199c5fa3ce73b67f3
#
_entry.id   2d4dd7e177b4138199c5fa3ce73b67f3
#
_cell.length_a   1.000
_cell.length_b   1.000
_cell.length_c   1.000
_cell.angle_alpha   90.00
_cell.angle_beta   90.00
_cell.angle_gamma   90.00
#
_symmetry.space_group_name_H-M   'P 1'
#
loop_
_entity.id
_entity.type
_entity.pdbx_description
1 polymer ?
#
loop_
_entity_poly.entity_id
_entity_poly.type
_entity_poly.pdbx_seq_one_letter_code
_entity_poly.pdbx_strand_id
1 'polypeptide(L)'
;MKRIFLKGIKGGTGTTSIVANLACALRKSNVPVYAIDLDPKGDLGLHLGLAWEHLLGWSDYPDFASACEQFHQDNDGVRFLPYGSRSNLGLDFSSIIESCQQLNDSDDSWFLFDCPAHVDVHRYPLNEDDIFLEIINCDAICHSFAFKRLNALKQAESSWQHYFLTNKYNSASELESDLLQLWQSELPLIAPLYINKDEVIKEATAFRNVAINCAPYSVANDDFETLAGWLVSRASQNAQ
;
A
#
# COMPACT_ATOMS: atom_id res chain seq x y z
N MET A 1 4.07 -4.55 -16.49
CA MET A 1 3.19 -4.39 -15.28
C MET A 1 4.01 -4.51 -14.02
N LYS A 2 3.86 -3.62 -13.04
CA LYS A 2 4.51 -3.68 -11.71
C LYS A 2 3.45 -3.89 -10.63
N ARG A 3 3.72 -4.77 -9.67
CA ARG A 3 2.78 -5.07 -8.57
C ARG A 3 3.42 -4.73 -7.23
N ILE A 4 2.70 -3.99 -6.41
CA ILE A 4 3.12 -3.61 -5.07
C ILE A 4 2.04 -4.02 -4.09
N PHE A 5 2.42 -4.83 -3.13
CA PHE A 5 1.55 -5.28 -2.05
C PHE A 5 1.87 -4.50 -0.78
N LEU A 6 0.92 -3.77 -0.26
CA LEU A 6 1.09 -2.99 0.97
C LEU A 6 0.28 -3.65 2.08
N LYS A 7 0.94 -3.96 3.19
CA LYS A 7 0.32 -4.64 4.32
C LYS A 7 0.82 -4.07 5.62
N GLY A 8 -0.07 -3.81 6.56
CA GLY A 8 0.34 -3.47 7.91
C GLY A 8 0.88 -4.70 8.66
N ILE A 9 1.98 -4.56 9.39
CA ILE A 9 2.49 -5.63 10.25
C ILE A 9 1.49 -5.97 11.37
N LYS A 10 0.65 -5.00 11.71
CA LYS A 10 -0.53 -5.09 12.58
C LYS A 10 -1.62 -4.13 12.10
N GLY A 11 -2.81 -4.23 12.67
CA GLY A 11 -3.88 -3.28 12.38
C GLY A 11 -3.53 -1.86 12.84
N GLY A 12 -3.98 -0.85 12.07
CA GLY A 12 -3.84 0.57 12.42
C GLY A 12 -2.49 1.21 12.06
N THR A 13 -1.62 0.53 11.33
CA THR A 13 -0.34 1.11 10.86
C THR A 13 -0.52 2.17 9.77
N GLY A 14 -1.70 2.31 9.16
CA GLY A 14 -2.01 3.34 8.17
C GLY A 14 -1.78 2.89 6.72
N THR A 15 -1.85 1.59 6.45
CA THR A 15 -1.63 1.00 5.12
C THR A 15 -2.52 1.64 4.06
N THR A 16 -3.83 1.67 4.26
CA THR A 16 -4.80 2.24 3.32
C THR A 16 -4.49 3.70 2.95
N SER A 17 -4.13 4.52 3.96
CA SER A 17 -3.73 5.91 3.72
C SER A 17 -2.46 6.00 2.87
N ILE A 18 -1.49 5.08 3.07
CA ILE A 18 -0.28 5.01 2.25
C ILE A 18 -0.63 4.59 0.82
N VAL A 19 -1.46 3.56 0.64
CA VAL A 19 -1.88 3.11 -0.71
C VAL A 19 -2.49 4.26 -1.50
N ALA A 20 -3.45 4.99 -0.91
CA ALA A 20 -4.15 6.08 -1.59
C ALA A 20 -3.20 7.24 -1.95
N ASN A 21 -2.38 7.72 -1.01
CA ASN A 21 -1.46 8.81 -1.26
C ASN A 21 -0.34 8.41 -2.23
N LEU A 22 0.21 7.20 -2.11
CA LEU A 22 1.21 6.67 -3.03
C LEU A 22 0.65 6.54 -4.46
N ALA A 23 -0.60 6.07 -4.60
CA ALA A 23 -1.25 5.97 -5.91
C ALA A 23 -1.31 7.33 -6.60
N CYS A 24 -1.70 8.39 -5.88
CA CYS A 24 -1.73 9.75 -6.41
C CYS A 24 -0.31 10.29 -6.70
N ALA A 25 0.68 10.02 -5.84
CA ALA A 25 2.07 10.43 -6.08
C ALA A 25 2.65 9.80 -7.36
N LEU A 26 2.44 8.49 -7.55
CA LEU A 26 2.84 7.79 -8.77
C LEU A 26 2.12 8.35 -10.00
N ARG A 27 0.82 8.61 -9.88
CA ARG A 27 0.03 9.18 -10.98
C ARG A 27 0.51 10.57 -11.40
N LYS A 28 0.90 11.42 -10.44
CA LYS A 28 1.54 12.73 -10.71
C LYS A 28 2.87 12.60 -11.45
N SER A 29 3.57 11.47 -11.27
CA SER A 29 4.78 11.12 -12.03
C SER A 29 4.47 10.47 -13.39
N ASN A 30 3.23 10.59 -13.90
CA ASN A 30 2.74 10.02 -15.16
C ASN A 30 2.76 8.49 -15.23
N VAL A 31 2.76 7.80 -14.11
CA VAL A 31 2.63 6.35 -14.05
C VAL A 31 1.15 5.96 -14.08
N PRO A 32 0.68 5.08 -14.98
CA PRO A 32 -0.67 4.52 -14.91
C PRO A 32 -0.83 3.67 -13.66
N VAL A 33 -1.80 4.00 -12.78
CA VAL A 33 -1.96 3.35 -11.48
C VAL A 33 -3.35 2.78 -11.30
N TYR A 34 -3.39 1.56 -10.77
CA TYR A 34 -4.57 0.84 -10.31
C TYR A 34 -4.42 0.54 -8.82
N ALA A 35 -5.33 1.00 -7.98
CA ALA A 35 -5.36 0.70 -6.56
C ALA A 35 -6.52 -0.25 -6.24
N ILE A 36 -6.24 -1.39 -5.62
CA ILE A 36 -7.22 -2.44 -5.37
C ILE A 36 -7.28 -2.70 -3.86
N ASP A 37 -8.47 -2.52 -3.31
CA ASP A 37 -8.74 -2.76 -1.89
C ASP A 37 -9.01 -4.25 -1.65
N LEU A 38 -8.11 -4.91 -0.95
CA LEU A 38 -8.27 -6.30 -0.52
C LEU A 38 -8.69 -6.40 0.96
N ASP A 39 -8.75 -5.28 1.70
CA ASP A 39 -9.18 -5.28 3.10
C ASP A 39 -10.72 -5.21 3.19
N PRO A 40 -11.38 -6.17 3.86
CA PRO A 40 -12.83 -6.16 4.06
C PRO A 40 -13.40 -4.92 4.76
N LYS A 41 -12.56 -4.06 5.32
CA LYS A 41 -13.00 -2.76 5.86
C LYS A 41 -13.47 -1.80 4.78
N GLY A 42 -12.91 -1.92 3.56
CA GLY A 42 -13.35 -1.13 2.41
C GLY A 42 -13.00 0.35 2.47
N ASP A 43 -11.96 0.74 3.22
CA ASP A 43 -11.68 2.15 3.50
C ASP A 43 -10.97 2.89 2.36
N LEU A 44 -10.35 2.18 1.40
CA LEU A 44 -9.56 2.79 0.31
C LEU A 44 -10.38 3.77 -0.53
N GLY A 45 -11.61 3.40 -0.85
CA GLY A 45 -12.51 4.25 -1.65
C GLY A 45 -12.77 5.62 -1.02
N LEU A 46 -12.83 5.70 0.31
CA LEU A 46 -13.02 6.97 1.03
C LEU A 46 -11.85 7.93 0.82
N HIS A 47 -10.63 7.43 0.83
CA HIS A 47 -9.44 8.25 0.54
C HIS A 47 -9.41 8.77 -0.89
N LEU A 48 -10.06 8.05 -1.82
CA LEU A 48 -10.05 8.36 -3.26
C LEU A 48 -11.38 9.00 -3.74
N GLY A 49 -12.17 9.56 -2.83
CA GLY A 49 -13.29 10.43 -3.14
C GLY A 49 -14.67 9.77 -3.18
N LEU A 50 -14.80 8.47 -2.91
CA LEU A 50 -16.12 7.84 -2.85
C LEU A 50 -16.99 8.43 -1.72
N ALA A 51 -18.28 8.45 -1.96
CA ALA A 51 -19.25 8.85 -0.95
C ALA A 51 -19.27 7.86 0.21
N TRP A 52 -19.62 8.35 1.42
CA TRP A 52 -19.70 7.52 2.63
C TRP A 52 -20.72 6.39 2.50
N GLU A 53 -21.75 6.60 1.68
CA GLU A 53 -22.83 5.65 1.42
C GLU A 53 -22.49 4.64 0.31
N HIS A 54 -21.33 4.78 -0.34
CA HIS A 54 -20.93 3.87 -1.41
C HIS A 54 -20.49 2.54 -0.81
N LEU A 55 -21.26 1.49 -1.04
CA LEU A 55 -21.03 0.17 -0.45
C LEU A 55 -20.59 -0.88 -1.47
N LEU A 56 -20.68 -0.57 -2.77
CA LEU A 56 -20.36 -1.54 -3.83
C LEU A 56 -18.87 -1.60 -4.11
N GLY A 57 -18.40 -2.80 -4.36
CA GLY A 57 -17.02 -3.06 -4.74
C GLY A 57 -16.88 -4.43 -5.38
N TRP A 58 -15.67 -4.87 -5.64
CA TRP A 58 -15.43 -6.12 -6.38
C TRP A 58 -16.04 -7.37 -5.69
N SER A 59 -16.15 -7.38 -4.37
CA SER A 59 -16.74 -8.51 -3.64
C SER A 59 -18.23 -8.71 -3.90
N ASP A 60 -18.92 -7.71 -4.45
CA ASP A 60 -20.36 -7.74 -4.71
C ASP A 60 -20.70 -8.36 -6.08
N TYR A 61 -19.70 -8.54 -6.93
CA TYR A 61 -19.85 -9.13 -8.25
C TYR A 61 -19.60 -10.65 -8.25
N PRO A 62 -20.18 -11.40 -9.21
CA PRO A 62 -20.05 -12.84 -9.25
C PRO A 62 -18.61 -13.32 -9.54
N ASP A 63 -17.87 -12.53 -10.28
CA ASP A 63 -16.48 -12.78 -10.63
C ASP A 63 -15.72 -11.45 -10.73
N PHE A 64 -14.39 -11.54 -10.63
CA PHE A 64 -13.54 -10.35 -10.65
C PHE A 64 -13.52 -9.66 -12.03
N ALA A 65 -13.67 -10.40 -13.11
CA ALA A 65 -13.69 -9.80 -14.45
C ALA A 65 -14.87 -8.84 -14.60
N SER A 66 -16.07 -9.23 -14.11
CA SER A 66 -17.24 -8.34 -14.06
C SER A 66 -17.02 -7.13 -13.15
N ALA A 67 -16.29 -7.31 -12.05
CA ALA A 67 -15.94 -6.22 -11.15
C ALA A 67 -14.97 -5.22 -11.78
N CYS A 68 -14.07 -5.69 -12.64
CA CYS A 68 -13.10 -4.84 -13.34
C CYS A 68 -13.73 -3.80 -14.26
N GLU A 69 -14.94 -4.04 -14.76
CA GLU A 69 -15.71 -3.05 -15.52
C GLU A 69 -16.19 -1.88 -14.64
N GLN A 70 -16.10 -2.02 -13.33
CA GLN A 70 -16.59 -1.07 -12.33
C GLN A 70 -15.47 -0.27 -11.66
N PHE A 71 -14.30 -0.18 -12.24
CA PHE A 71 -13.26 0.69 -11.72
C PHE A 71 -13.75 2.14 -11.64
N HIS A 72 -13.57 2.71 -10.46
CA HIS A 72 -13.72 4.16 -10.27
C HIS A 72 -12.43 4.86 -10.70
N GLN A 73 -12.55 6.15 -10.96
CA GLN A 73 -11.41 7.01 -11.23
C GLN A 73 -11.53 8.26 -10.38
N ASP A 74 -10.45 8.60 -9.68
CA ASP A 74 -10.36 9.85 -8.94
C ASP A 74 -10.04 11.06 -9.87
N ASN A 75 -9.93 12.25 -9.27
CA ASN A 75 -9.65 13.48 -10.03
C ASN A 75 -8.23 13.52 -10.62
N ASP A 76 -7.29 12.73 -10.10
CA ASP A 76 -5.90 12.68 -10.56
C ASP A 76 -5.68 11.59 -11.62
N GLY A 77 -6.72 10.80 -11.90
CA GLY A 77 -6.69 9.71 -12.87
C GLY A 77 -6.19 8.39 -12.28
N VAL A 78 -6.17 8.24 -10.96
CA VAL A 78 -5.98 6.94 -10.30
C VAL A 78 -7.21 6.10 -10.53
N ARG A 79 -7.06 4.93 -11.13
CA ARG A 79 -8.12 3.93 -11.20
C ARG A 79 -8.11 3.09 -9.94
N PHE A 80 -9.26 2.90 -9.31
CA PHE A 80 -9.32 2.11 -8.09
C PHE A 80 -10.59 1.26 -8.01
N LEU A 81 -10.47 0.15 -7.30
CA LEU A 81 -11.54 -0.80 -7.11
C LEU A 81 -11.72 -1.04 -5.60
N PRO A 82 -12.83 -0.54 -4.99
CA PRO A 82 -13.12 -0.75 -3.58
C PRO A 82 -13.45 -2.22 -3.31
N TYR A 83 -13.33 -2.64 -2.05
CA TYR A 83 -13.63 -4.02 -1.63
C TYR A 83 -15.11 -4.39 -1.85
N GLY A 84 -16.04 -3.57 -1.36
CA GLY A 84 -17.47 -3.84 -1.41
C GLY A 84 -18.08 -4.25 -0.08
N SER A 85 -19.32 -4.73 -0.11
CA SER A 85 -20.13 -4.98 1.10
C SER A 85 -20.10 -6.42 1.60
N ARG A 86 -19.71 -7.39 0.78
CA ARG A 86 -19.72 -8.81 1.14
C ARG A 86 -18.50 -9.20 1.97
N SER A 87 -18.74 -9.68 3.18
CA SER A 87 -17.71 -10.33 3.98
C SER A 87 -17.41 -11.72 3.44
N ASN A 88 -16.54 -11.83 2.45
CA ASN A 88 -16.15 -13.11 1.90
C ASN A 88 -14.99 -13.72 2.69
N LEU A 89 -15.30 -14.73 3.46
CA LEU A 89 -14.35 -15.46 4.28
C LEU A 89 -13.45 -16.45 3.50
N GLY A 90 -13.66 -16.58 2.19
CA GLY A 90 -12.95 -17.54 1.35
C GLY A 90 -12.26 -16.92 0.14
N LEU A 91 -11.77 -15.69 0.24
CA LEU A 91 -11.14 -15.00 -0.87
C LEU A 91 -9.92 -15.73 -1.39
N ASP A 92 -9.98 -16.09 -2.65
CA ASP A 92 -8.83 -16.48 -3.43
C ASP A 92 -8.19 -15.23 -4.04
N PHE A 93 -7.21 -14.69 -3.32
CA PHE A 93 -6.45 -13.53 -3.81
C PHE A 93 -5.72 -13.82 -5.12
N SER A 94 -5.43 -15.10 -5.42
CA SER A 94 -4.76 -15.48 -6.66
C SER A 94 -5.61 -15.13 -7.86
N SER A 95 -6.90 -15.48 -7.84
CA SER A 95 -7.81 -15.19 -8.96
C SER A 95 -7.98 -13.69 -9.20
N ILE A 96 -8.02 -12.89 -8.13
CA ILE A 96 -8.12 -11.42 -8.21
C ILE A 96 -6.86 -10.85 -8.87
N ILE A 97 -5.68 -11.25 -8.37
CA ILE A 97 -4.39 -10.72 -8.81
C ILE A 97 -4.08 -11.16 -10.26
N GLU A 98 -4.41 -12.40 -10.62
CA GLU A 98 -4.28 -12.90 -11.98
C GLU A 98 -5.21 -12.17 -12.96
N SER A 99 -6.44 -11.88 -12.56
CA SER A 99 -7.36 -11.11 -13.38
C SER A 99 -6.89 -9.66 -13.60
N CYS A 100 -6.19 -9.07 -12.63
CA CYS A 100 -5.57 -7.75 -12.81
C CYS A 100 -4.54 -7.73 -13.94
N GLN A 101 -3.90 -8.87 -14.23
CA GLN A 101 -2.95 -8.98 -15.36
C GLN A 101 -3.64 -8.80 -16.71
N GLN A 102 -4.92 -9.16 -16.82
CA GLN A 102 -5.71 -9.02 -18.02
C GLN A 102 -6.18 -7.58 -18.28
N LEU A 103 -6.15 -6.72 -17.24
CA LEU A 103 -6.53 -5.30 -17.35
C LEU A 103 -5.41 -4.40 -17.85
N ASN A 104 -4.30 -4.97 -18.24
CA ASN A 104 -3.09 -4.23 -18.57
C ASN A 104 -3.26 -3.41 -19.85
N ASP A 105 -3.61 -2.14 -19.72
CA ASP A 105 -3.69 -1.18 -20.84
C ASP A 105 -2.30 -0.82 -21.38
N SER A 106 -1.23 -1.07 -20.60
CA SER A 106 0.17 -0.86 -20.97
C SER A 106 1.13 -1.64 -20.08
N ASP A 107 2.28 -2.05 -20.60
CA ASP A 107 3.31 -2.77 -19.84
C ASP A 107 3.87 -1.96 -18.64
N ASP A 108 3.64 -0.64 -18.62
CA ASP A 108 4.10 0.29 -17.60
C ASP A 108 3.08 0.52 -16.47
N SER A 109 1.94 -0.19 -16.46
CA SER A 109 0.92 -0.04 -15.42
C SER A 109 1.37 -0.58 -14.07
N TRP A 110 1.01 0.14 -12.99
CA TRP A 110 1.31 -0.21 -11.61
C TRP A 110 0.04 -0.61 -10.87
N PHE A 111 0.09 -1.73 -10.17
CA PHE A 111 -1.01 -2.23 -9.35
C PHE A 111 -0.61 -2.17 -7.89
N LEU A 112 -1.34 -1.39 -7.09
CA LEU A 112 -1.18 -1.28 -5.66
C LEU A 112 -2.29 -2.07 -4.97
N PHE A 113 -1.93 -3.04 -4.12
CA PHE A 113 -2.87 -3.86 -3.39
C PHE A 113 -2.89 -3.44 -1.91
N ASP A 114 -4.02 -2.96 -1.41
CA ASP A 114 -4.23 -2.70 0.01
C ASP A 114 -4.60 -4.01 0.72
N CYS A 115 -3.61 -4.61 1.36
CA CYS A 115 -3.72 -5.94 1.92
C CYS A 115 -4.14 -5.91 3.40
N PRO A 116 -5.12 -6.73 3.81
CA PRO A 116 -5.55 -6.81 5.20
C PRO A 116 -4.43 -7.32 6.12
N ALA A 117 -4.22 -6.63 7.25
CA ALA A 117 -3.12 -6.91 8.18
C ALA A 117 -3.11 -8.34 8.75
N HIS A 118 -4.29 -8.98 8.88
CA HIS A 118 -4.45 -10.31 9.46
C HIS A 118 -4.17 -11.47 8.49
N VAL A 119 -4.05 -11.20 7.19
CA VAL A 119 -3.80 -12.23 6.17
C VAL A 119 -2.30 -12.51 6.09
N ASP A 120 -1.94 -13.79 6.02
CA ASP A 120 -0.54 -14.20 5.85
C ASP A 120 -0.02 -13.84 4.45
N VAL A 121 1.25 -13.41 4.36
CA VAL A 121 1.88 -13.02 3.09
C VAL A 121 1.89 -14.15 2.07
N HIS A 122 2.01 -15.40 2.52
CA HIS A 122 2.02 -16.57 1.64
C HIS A 122 0.65 -16.87 0.98
N ARG A 123 -0.39 -16.12 1.35
CA ARG A 123 -1.70 -16.20 0.68
C ARG A 123 -1.76 -15.39 -0.62
N TYR A 124 -0.74 -14.57 -0.89
CA TYR A 124 -0.63 -13.80 -2.12
C TYR A 124 0.28 -14.52 -3.12
N PRO A 125 -0.07 -14.55 -4.42
CA PRO A 125 0.75 -15.15 -5.46
C PRO A 125 1.90 -14.21 -5.86
N LEU A 126 2.87 -14.05 -4.99
CA LEU A 126 4.02 -13.17 -5.19
C LEU A 126 5.06 -13.83 -6.11
N ASN A 127 5.70 -13.02 -6.94
CA ASN A 127 6.83 -13.41 -7.79
C ASN A 127 8.05 -12.52 -7.54
N GLU A 128 9.16 -12.78 -8.24
CA GLU A 128 10.44 -12.09 -8.05
C GLU A 128 10.41 -10.59 -8.40
N ASP A 129 9.50 -10.18 -9.29
CA ASP A 129 9.34 -8.78 -9.70
C ASP A 129 8.46 -7.97 -8.74
N ASP A 130 7.77 -8.64 -7.81
CA ASP A 130 6.84 -8.00 -6.90
C ASP A 130 7.56 -7.31 -5.74
N ILE A 131 7.01 -6.16 -5.35
CA ILE A 131 7.44 -5.45 -4.16
C ILE A 131 6.39 -5.65 -3.06
N PHE A 132 6.81 -6.13 -1.90
CA PHE A 132 6.00 -6.25 -0.72
C PHE A 132 6.46 -5.24 0.33
N LEU A 133 5.62 -4.23 0.60
CA LEU A 133 5.86 -3.22 1.63
C LEU A 133 5.11 -3.59 2.90
N GLU A 134 5.83 -3.97 3.94
CA GLU A 134 5.24 -4.20 5.26
C GLU A 134 5.35 -2.92 6.10
N ILE A 135 4.18 -2.33 6.43
CA ILE A 135 4.10 -1.04 7.10
C ILE A 135 4.25 -1.22 8.61
N ILE A 136 5.21 -0.52 9.19
CA ILE A 136 5.53 -0.55 10.63
C ILE A 136 5.47 0.85 11.24
N ASN A 137 5.15 0.94 12.52
CA ASN A 137 5.25 2.18 13.31
C ASN A 137 6.39 2.04 14.33
N CYS A 138 7.00 3.14 14.75
CA CYS A 138 8.05 3.13 15.76
C CYS A 138 7.49 2.82 17.15
N ASP A 139 7.09 1.56 17.36
CA ASP A 139 6.65 1.04 18.65
C ASP A 139 7.24 -0.36 18.95
N ALA A 140 7.23 -0.75 20.22
CA ALA A 140 7.81 -2.03 20.66
C ALA A 140 7.14 -3.26 20.07
N ILE A 141 5.84 -3.17 19.75
CA ILE A 141 5.09 -4.30 19.15
C ILE A 141 5.52 -4.49 17.69
N CYS A 142 5.59 -3.39 16.92
CA CYS A 142 6.09 -3.43 15.54
C CYS A 142 7.56 -3.90 15.50
N HIS A 143 8.41 -3.45 16.44
CA HIS A 143 9.78 -3.94 16.55
C HIS A 143 9.82 -5.46 16.70
N SER A 144 9.08 -6.01 17.67
CA SER A 144 9.03 -7.47 17.89
C SER A 144 8.55 -8.23 16.65
N PHE A 145 7.53 -7.71 15.97
CA PHE A 145 6.97 -8.37 14.78
C PHE A 145 7.91 -8.27 13.58
N ALA A 146 8.59 -7.13 13.38
CA ALA A 146 9.53 -6.95 12.28
C ALA A 146 10.69 -7.95 12.35
N PHE A 147 11.28 -8.16 13.54
CA PHE A 147 12.34 -9.15 13.72
C PHE A 147 11.87 -10.59 13.58
N LYS A 148 10.65 -10.92 14.04
CA LYS A 148 10.04 -12.24 13.78
C LYS A 148 9.82 -12.46 12.28
N ARG A 149 9.33 -11.44 11.58
CA ARG A 149 9.13 -11.48 10.12
C ARG A 149 10.47 -11.67 9.40
N LEU A 150 11.49 -10.89 9.75
CA LEU A 150 12.83 -11.02 9.16
C LEU A 150 13.38 -12.45 9.30
N ASN A 151 13.22 -13.05 10.49
CA ASN A 151 13.66 -14.43 10.70
C ASN A 151 12.87 -15.43 9.85
N ALA A 152 11.55 -15.24 9.70
CA ALA A 152 10.72 -16.08 8.83
C ALA A 152 11.14 -15.95 7.35
N LEU A 153 11.39 -14.74 6.87
CA LEU A 153 11.83 -14.48 5.50
C LEU A 153 13.20 -15.13 5.19
N LYS A 154 14.13 -15.09 6.14
CA LYS A 154 15.44 -15.77 6.00
C LYS A 154 15.31 -17.29 5.87
N GLN A 155 14.29 -17.88 6.47
CA GLN A 155 14.04 -19.33 6.42
C GLN A 155 13.26 -19.77 5.17
N ALA A 156 12.43 -18.86 4.61
CA ALA A 156 11.52 -19.18 3.52
C ALA A 156 12.14 -19.05 2.11
N GLU A 157 13.38 -18.54 1.97
CA GLU A 157 14.03 -18.26 0.68
C GLU A 157 13.06 -17.56 -0.30
N SER A 158 12.39 -16.51 0.20
CA SER A 158 11.37 -15.78 -0.57
C SER A 158 11.98 -15.12 -1.81
N SER A 159 11.33 -15.29 -2.95
CA SER A 159 11.78 -14.77 -4.23
C SER A 159 11.43 -13.30 -4.47
N TRP A 160 10.41 -12.78 -3.79
CA TRP A 160 9.95 -11.39 -3.96
C TRP A 160 10.78 -10.38 -3.16
N GLN A 161 10.70 -9.09 -3.55
CA GLN A 161 11.36 -8.00 -2.83
C GLN A 161 10.52 -7.59 -1.61
N HIS A 162 11.05 -7.78 -0.41
CA HIS A 162 10.39 -7.39 0.83
C HIS A 162 11.08 -6.17 1.45
N TYR A 163 10.28 -5.16 1.85
CA TYR A 163 10.76 -4.00 2.58
C TYR A 163 9.82 -3.65 3.74
N PHE A 164 10.41 -3.19 4.85
CA PHE A 164 9.67 -2.55 5.93
C PHE A 164 9.66 -1.04 5.70
N LEU A 165 8.47 -0.44 5.68
CA LEU A 165 8.29 1.00 5.57
C LEU A 165 7.83 1.57 6.90
N THR A 166 8.61 2.46 7.49
CA THR A 166 8.23 3.19 8.71
C THR A 166 7.18 4.25 8.40
N ASN A 167 6.04 4.20 9.11
CA ASN A 167 4.95 5.17 8.99
C ASN A 167 4.67 5.86 10.32
N LYS A 168 4.08 7.06 10.26
CA LYS A 168 3.70 7.89 11.41
C LYS A 168 4.89 8.23 12.32
N TYR A 169 6.07 8.39 11.75
CA TYR A 169 7.26 8.74 12.50
C TYR A 169 7.14 10.13 13.11
N ASN A 170 7.42 10.24 14.39
CA ASN A 170 7.44 11.50 15.13
C ASN A 170 8.85 11.82 15.63
N SER A 171 9.54 12.72 14.95
CA SER A 171 10.91 13.12 15.28
C SER A 171 11.07 13.79 16.66
N ALA A 172 9.97 14.23 17.28
CA ALA A 172 10.00 14.77 18.63
C ALA A 172 10.00 13.66 19.72
N SER A 173 9.82 12.39 19.35
CA SER A 173 9.85 11.25 20.26
C SER A 173 11.24 10.63 20.30
N GLU A 174 11.91 10.66 21.45
CA GLU A 174 13.21 10.00 21.63
C GLU A 174 13.12 8.50 21.34
N LEU A 175 12.09 7.83 21.86
CA LEU A 175 11.87 6.41 21.61
C LEU A 175 11.76 6.08 20.14
N GLU A 176 11.02 6.89 19.35
CA GLU A 176 10.85 6.64 17.92
C GLU A 176 12.16 6.87 17.15
N SER A 177 12.94 7.87 17.56
CA SER A 177 14.25 8.14 17.00
C SER A 177 15.24 7.00 17.28
N ASP A 178 15.27 6.48 18.50
CA ASP A 178 16.12 5.36 18.89
C ASP A 178 15.73 4.08 18.12
N LEU A 179 14.43 3.80 18.00
CA LEU A 179 13.94 2.65 17.23
C LEU A 179 14.28 2.76 15.76
N LEU A 180 14.11 3.93 15.15
CA LEU A 180 14.45 4.13 13.75
C LEU A 180 15.95 3.93 13.50
N GLN A 181 16.83 4.47 14.36
CA GLN A 181 18.27 4.25 14.29
C GLN A 181 18.62 2.76 14.42
N LEU A 182 18.01 2.07 15.39
CA LEU A 182 18.22 0.65 15.59
C LEU A 182 17.81 -0.15 14.34
N TRP A 183 16.65 0.17 13.75
CA TRP A 183 16.20 -0.51 12.54
C TRP A 183 17.10 -0.25 11.33
N GLN A 184 17.60 0.98 11.18
CA GLN A 184 18.56 1.30 10.12
C GLN A 184 19.87 0.51 10.24
N SER A 185 20.27 0.14 11.45
CA SER A 185 21.48 -0.66 11.68
C SER A 185 21.25 -2.17 11.66
N GLU A 186 20.11 -2.65 12.16
CA GLU A 186 19.87 -4.06 12.46
C GLU A 186 18.83 -4.74 11.56
N LEU A 187 18.01 -3.96 10.82
CA LEU A 187 16.94 -4.47 9.97
C LEU A 187 17.28 -4.26 8.49
N PRO A 188 17.94 -5.21 7.82
CA PRO A 188 18.52 -5.02 6.48
C PRO A 188 17.48 -4.74 5.39
N LEU A 189 16.20 -5.03 5.65
CA LEU A 189 15.09 -4.80 4.73
C LEU A 189 14.33 -3.50 5.03
N ILE A 190 14.85 -2.61 5.90
CA ILE A 190 14.23 -1.32 6.16
C ILE A 190 14.33 -0.42 4.92
N ALA A 191 13.24 0.21 4.52
CA ALA A 191 13.26 1.21 3.46
C ALA A 191 14.13 2.41 3.91
N PRO A 192 14.91 3.04 3.01
CA PRO A 192 15.80 4.14 3.35
C PRO A 192 15.06 5.47 3.59
N LEU A 193 13.76 5.43 3.71
CA LEU A 193 12.86 6.55 3.93
C LEU A 193 11.75 6.15 4.91
N TYR A 194 11.02 7.13 5.39
CA TYR A 194 9.89 6.96 6.30
C TYR A 194 8.81 8.00 5.99
N ILE A 195 7.59 7.75 6.46
CA ILE A 195 6.48 8.70 6.38
C ILE A 195 6.30 9.33 7.75
N ASN A 196 6.39 10.65 7.80
CA ASN A 196 6.20 11.41 9.02
C ASN A 196 4.74 11.34 9.50
N LYS A 197 4.57 11.50 10.81
CA LYS A 197 3.25 11.71 11.38
C LYS A 197 2.78 13.11 11.02
N ASP A 198 1.77 13.18 10.15
CA ASP A 198 1.15 14.44 9.71
C ASP A 198 -0.37 14.35 9.88
N GLU A 199 -0.95 15.35 10.56
CA GLU A 199 -2.41 15.41 10.76
C GLU A 199 -3.16 15.67 9.45
N VAL A 200 -2.51 16.26 8.45
CA VAL A 200 -3.08 16.47 7.12
C VAL A 200 -3.61 15.17 6.50
N ILE A 201 -2.98 14.03 6.78
CA ILE A 201 -3.45 12.73 6.25
C ILE A 201 -4.85 12.41 6.79
N LYS A 202 -5.12 12.68 8.07
CA LYS A 202 -6.44 12.44 8.67
C LYS A 202 -7.46 13.46 8.20
N GLU A 203 -7.06 14.73 8.12
CA GLU A 203 -7.91 15.81 7.64
C GLU A 203 -8.33 15.56 6.19
N ALA A 204 -7.40 15.18 5.32
CA ALA A 204 -7.68 14.85 3.94
C ALA A 204 -8.70 13.71 3.83
N THR A 205 -8.55 12.64 4.64
CA THR A 205 -9.51 11.53 4.67
C THR A 205 -10.92 12.00 5.07
N ALA A 206 -11.03 12.92 6.03
CA ALA A 206 -12.32 13.49 6.42
C ALA A 206 -13.00 14.26 5.27
N PHE A 207 -12.23 14.80 4.34
CA PHE A 207 -12.70 15.41 3.10
C PHE A 207 -12.79 14.43 1.93
N ARG A 208 -12.62 13.13 2.17
CA ARG A 208 -12.58 12.07 1.15
C ARG A 208 -11.55 12.36 0.06
N ASN A 209 -10.36 12.69 0.48
CA ASN A 209 -9.26 13.08 -0.41
C ASN A 209 -7.92 12.60 0.19
N VAL A 210 -6.86 12.75 -0.57
CA VAL A 210 -5.48 12.44 -0.17
C VAL A 210 -4.73 13.69 0.29
N ALA A 211 -3.73 13.52 1.16
CA ALA A 211 -2.93 14.61 1.70
C ALA A 211 -2.23 15.41 0.59
N ILE A 212 -1.73 14.71 -0.44
CA ILE A 212 -1.08 15.29 -1.61
C ILE A 212 -1.94 16.37 -2.30
N ASN A 213 -3.26 16.22 -2.31
CA ASN A 213 -4.17 17.15 -2.95
C ASN A 213 -4.67 18.25 -2.00
N CYS A 214 -4.84 17.92 -0.72
CA CYS A 214 -5.32 18.87 0.28
C CYS A 214 -4.23 19.86 0.72
N ALA A 215 -2.99 19.40 0.81
CA ALA A 215 -1.87 20.19 1.31
C ALA A 215 -0.57 19.89 0.54
N PRO A 216 -0.43 20.40 -0.68
CA PRO A 216 0.69 20.07 -1.58
C PRO A 216 2.07 20.53 -1.06
N TYR A 217 2.11 21.32 0.00
CA TYR A 217 3.35 21.77 0.66
C TYR A 217 3.54 21.17 2.05
N SER A 218 2.80 20.11 2.40
CA SER A 218 2.96 19.39 3.66
C SER A 218 4.16 18.44 3.62
N VAL A 219 4.68 18.11 4.81
CA VAL A 219 5.73 17.09 4.94
C VAL A 219 5.25 15.74 4.39
N ALA A 220 3.98 15.41 4.60
CA ALA A 220 3.39 14.19 4.06
C ALA A 220 3.47 14.13 2.52
N ASN A 221 3.26 15.25 1.82
CA ASN A 221 3.40 15.27 0.37
C ASN A 221 4.83 14.92 -0.09
N ASP A 222 5.83 15.56 0.51
CA ASP A 222 7.24 15.31 0.19
C ASP A 222 7.63 13.85 0.46
N ASP A 223 7.12 13.28 1.56
CA ASP A 223 7.35 11.88 1.93
C ASP A 223 6.76 10.91 0.88
N PHE A 224 5.52 11.15 0.43
CA PHE A 224 4.88 10.29 -0.58
C PHE A 224 5.52 10.44 -1.97
N GLU A 225 5.95 11.63 -2.36
CA GLU A 225 6.71 11.85 -3.60
C GLU A 225 8.07 11.13 -3.54
N THR A 226 8.75 11.18 -2.39
CA THR A 226 10.01 10.47 -2.14
C THR A 226 9.80 8.94 -2.21
N LEU A 227 8.73 8.42 -1.59
CA LEU A 227 8.38 7.00 -1.66
C LEU A 227 8.11 6.57 -3.10
N ALA A 228 7.32 7.35 -3.86
CA ALA A 228 7.03 7.05 -5.25
C ALA A 228 8.31 7.02 -6.10
N GLY A 229 9.19 8.02 -5.95
CA GLY A 229 10.48 8.08 -6.65
C GLY A 229 11.40 6.90 -6.33
N TRP A 230 11.46 6.50 -5.06
CA TRP A 230 12.23 5.34 -4.63
C TRP A 230 11.69 4.04 -5.24
N LEU A 231 10.39 3.84 -5.25
CA LEU A 231 9.75 2.65 -5.85
C LEU A 231 9.98 2.58 -7.37
N VAL A 232 9.87 3.71 -8.07
CA VAL A 232 10.16 3.78 -9.52
C VAL A 232 11.61 3.40 -9.80
N SER A 233 12.56 3.89 -8.99
CA SER A 233 13.98 3.53 -9.11
C SER A 233 14.20 2.03 -8.89
N ARG A 234 13.55 1.43 -7.87
CA ARG A 234 13.65 -0.02 -7.60
C ARG A 234 13.08 -0.86 -8.73
N ALA A 235 11.91 -0.49 -9.23
CA ALA A 235 11.28 -1.20 -10.36
C ALA A 235 12.11 -1.16 -11.65
N SER A 236 12.91 -0.11 -11.85
CA SER A 236 13.78 0.03 -13.02
C SER A 236 15.07 -0.80 -12.92
N GLN A 237 15.57 -1.05 -11.71
CA GLN A 237 16.79 -1.84 -11.48
C GLN A 237 16.59 -3.33 -11.79
N ASN A 238 15.38 -3.84 -11.71
CA ASN A 238 15.06 -5.23 -11.99
C ASN A 238 14.79 -5.53 -13.47
N ALA A 239 14.70 -4.49 -14.30
CA ALA A 239 14.47 -4.65 -15.74
C ALA A 239 15.77 -4.78 -16.55
N GLN A 240 16.94 -4.77 -15.87
CA GLN A 240 18.26 -4.96 -16.47
C GLN A 240 18.84 -6.33 -16.11
#